data_840d0f5a47d4322e2d7b14fed1b07477
#
_entry.id   840d0f5a47d4322e2d7b14fed1b07477
#
_cell.length_a   1.000
_cell.length_b   1.000
_cell.length_c   1.000
_cell.angle_alpha   90.00
_cell.angle_beta   90.00
_cell.angle_gamma   90.00
#
_symmetry.space_group_name_H-M   'P 1'
#
loop_
_entity.id
_entity.type
_entity.pdbx_description
1 polymer ?
#
loop_
_entity_poly.entity_id
_entity_poly.type
_entity_poly.pdbx_seq_one_letter_code
_entity_poly.pdbx_strand_id
1 'polypeptide(L)'
;MACNKNAEKSRDIRVEYPISHQVDTVDEYFGTAVKDPYRWLEDDRSKETEAWVETQNKTTFDYLSKVPYREELKERLEKLWNYEKIGSPFKEADYTYFYKNNGLQNQYVIYRYKTGEDPSTASIFLDPNTFKEDGTISLGGTSFSKSGNLLAYSISEGGSDWRKIITMDVVTKNIIGDTLVDVKFSGMSWYKDEGFYYSSYDRPKGSVLSAKTDQHKVYYHKLGTSQDDDILVFGGTQSEKHRYIGARVTEDNRFLIISASVSTSGNKLFIKNLDAPQNPIVTILDHTKSDTYVIAKFGDRLYLVTNLNAPYPKIV
;
A
#
# COMPACT_ATOMS: atom_id res chain seq x y z
N MET A 1 -34.26 16.70 -43.16
CA MET A 1 -33.68 17.30 -41.93
C MET A 1 -32.18 17.37 -42.09
N ALA A 2 -31.62 18.56 -42.27
CA ALA A 2 -30.18 18.74 -42.48
C ALA A 2 -29.48 18.77 -41.16
N CYS A 3 -28.56 17.82 -40.93
CA CYS A 3 -27.61 17.88 -39.81
C CYS A 3 -26.71 19.09 -40.01
N ASN A 4 -26.81 20.03 -39.11
CA ASN A 4 -25.97 21.21 -39.04
C ASN A 4 -24.54 20.80 -38.67
N LYS A 5 -23.65 20.73 -39.68
CA LYS A 5 -22.21 20.51 -39.50
C LYS A 5 -21.53 21.82 -39.12
N ASN A 6 -21.72 22.29 -37.91
CA ASN A 6 -20.76 23.17 -37.26
C ASN A 6 -19.81 22.30 -36.41
N ALA A 7 -18.92 21.58 -37.07
CA ALA A 7 -17.70 21.15 -36.44
C ALA A 7 -16.87 22.42 -36.26
N GLU A 8 -16.90 23.01 -35.07
CA GLU A 8 -15.86 23.93 -34.65
C GLU A 8 -14.52 23.21 -34.86
N LYS A 9 -13.68 23.78 -35.72
CA LYS A 9 -12.31 23.31 -35.91
C LYS A 9 -11.68 23.30 -34.53
N SER A 10 -11.34 22.11 -34.01
CA SER A 10 -10.48 21.97 -32.84
C SER A 10 -9.27 22.87 -33.13
N ARG A 11 -9.10 23.94 -32.37
CA ARG A 11 -7.85 24.70 -32.42
C ARG A 11 -6.76 23.76 -31.91
N ASP A 12 -5.93 23.27 -32.82
CA ASP A 12 -4.74 22.54 -32.45
C ASP A 12 -3.90 23.43 -31.50
N ILE A 13 -3.98 23.16 -30.23
CA ILE A 13 -3.17 23.86 -29.23
C ILE A 13 -1.77 23.33 -29.43
N ARG A 14 -0.92 24.14 -30.05
CA ARG A 14 0.49 23.79 -30.25
C ARG A 14 1.22 23.90 -28.91
N VAL A 15 1.87 22.80 -28.48
CA VAL A 15 2.64 22.74 -27.27
C VAL A 15 4.12 22.81 -27.66
N GLU A 16 4.85 23.76 -27.10
CA GLU A 16 6.31 23.80 -27.15
C GLU A 16 6.83 23.12 -25.87
N TYR A 17 7.52 21.99 -26.08
CA TYR A 17 8.09 21.23 -24.95
C TYR A 17 9.43 21.84 -24.56
N PRO A 18 9.71 22.00 -23.25
CA PRO A 18 11.03 22.37 -22.76
C PRO A 18 12.08 21.38 -23.20
N ILE A 19 13.25 21.89 -23.59
CA ILE A 19 14.40 21.06 -23.94
C ILE A 19 14.92 20.42 -22.65
N SER A 20 14.95 19.08 -22.62
CA SER A 20 15.57 18.34 -21.52
C SER A 20 17.07 18.22 -21.73
N HIS A 21 17.83 18.47 -20.68
CA HIS A 21 19.29 18.28 -20.68
C HIS A 21 19.62 16.80 -20.96
N GLN A 22 20.67 16.57 -21.75
CA GLN A 22 21.15 15.23 -22.09
C GLN A 22 22.56 15.03 -21.57
N VAL A 23 22.83 13.84 -21.01
CA VAL A 23 24.15 13.40 -20.57
C VAL A 23 24.63 12.23 -21.42
N ASP A 24 25.94 12.04 -21.46
CA ASP A 24 26.56 10.95 -22.26
C ASP A 24 26.73 9.69 -21.39
N THR A 25 25.62 9.17 -20.86
CA THR A 25 25.60 7.93 -20.09
C THR A 25 25.27 6.75 -20.98
N VAL A 26 26.04 5.67 -20.82
CA VAL A 26 25.87 4.43 -21.60
C VAL A 26 25.88 3.24 -20.62
N ASP A 27 24.89 2.38 -20.73
CA ASP A 27 24.85 1.08 -20.06
C ASP A 27 25.22 -0.04 -21.02
N GLU A 28 25.69 -1.14 -20.47
CA GLU A 28 25.93 -2.35 -21.24
C GLU A 28 24.97 -3.46 -20.81
N TYR A 29 24.17 -3.97 -21.74
CA TYR A 29 23.26 -5.09 -21.52
C TYR A 29 23.62 -6.23 -22.47
N PHE A 30 24.08 -7.35 -21.92
CA PHE A 30 24.43 -8.55 -22.69
C PHE A 30 25.41 -8.28 -23.85
N GLY A 31 26.40 -7.42 -23.63
CA GLY A 31 27.38 -7.01 -24.61
C GLY A 31 26.93 -5.93 -25.61
N THR A 32 25.73 -5.35 -25.38
CA THR A 32 25.19 -4.27 -26.20
C THR A 32 25.21 -2.96 -25.43
N ALA A 33 25.86 -1.93 -26.00
CA ALA A 33 25.85 -0.58 -25.43
C ALA A 33 24.53 0.12 -25.71
N VAL A 34 23.86 0.60 -24.63
CA VAL A 34 22.58 1.32 -24.69
C VAL A 34 22.78 2.70 -24.08
N LYS A 35 22.52 3.75 -24.89
CA LYS A 35 22.60 5.14 -24.42
C LYS A 35 21.40 5.46 -23.53
N ASP A 36 21.68 6.11 -22.39
CA ASP A 36 20.66 6.66 -21.50
C ASP A 36 20.93 8.14 -21.20
N PRO A 37 20.56 9.04 -22.13
CA PRO A 37 20.84 10.46 -21.98
C PRO A 37 20.08 11.14 -20.87
N TYR A 38 19.13 10.48 -20.24
CA TYR A 38 18.28 11.03 -19.18
C TYR A 38 18.45 10.32 -17.84
N ARG A 39 19.55 9.56 -17.65
CA ARG A 39 19.88 8.86 -16.41
C ARG A 39 19.83 9.75 -15.18
N TRP A 40 20.16 11.03 -15.30
CA TRP A 40 20.14 11.99 -14.22
C TRP A 40 18.73 12.19 -13.61
N LEU A 41 17.64 11.90 -14.35
CA LEU A 41 16.27 11.94 -13.84
C LEU A 41 15.98 10.83 -12.83
N GLU A 42 16.80 9.80 -12.73
CA GLU A 42 16.67 8.76 -11.71
C GLU A 42 16.98 9.26 -10.29
N ASP A 43 17.75 10.36 -10.16
CA ASP A 43 17.92 11.04 -8.89
C ASP A 43 16.76 12.00 -8.64
N ASP A 44 15.70 11.45 -8.06
CA ASP A 44 14.44 12.14 -7.74
C ASP A 44 14.58 13.21 -6.65
N ARG A 45 15.73 13.29 -5.96
CA ARG A 45 16.03 14.27 -4.91
C ARG A 45 16.98 15.36 -5.34
N SER A 46 17.51 15.27 -6.56
CA SER A 46 18.39 16.30 -7.08
C SER A 46 17.62 17.58 -7.40
N LYS A 47 18.27 18.73 -7.16
CA LYS A 47 17.72 20.04 -7.55
C LYS A 47 17.50 20.18 -9.04
N GLU A 48 18.26 19.44 -9.85
CA GLU A 48 18.16 19.45 -11.30
C GLU A 48 16.87 18.75 -11.74
N THR A 49 16.55 17.57 -11.16
CA THR A 49 15.30 16.86 -11.41
C THR A 49 14.09 17.67 -10.91
N GLU A 50 14.18 18.30 -9.74
CA GLU A 50 13.14 19.18 -9.21
C GLU A 50 12.85 20.33 -10.19
N ALA A 51 13.85 21.05 -10.64
CA ALA A 51 13.70 22.16 -11.59
C ALA A 51 13.14 21.69 -12.96
N TRP A 52 13.53 20.50 -13.41
CA TRP A 52 12.94 19.91 -14.62
C TRP A 52 11.46 19.59 -14.45
N VAL A 53 11.06 18.98 -13.32
CA VAL A 53 9.66 18.70 -13.00
C VAL A 53 8.82 19.98 -12.94
N GLU A 54 9.32 21.05 -12.30
CA GLU A 54 8.63 22.35 -12.26
C GLU A 54 8.42 22.92 -13.67
N THR A 55 9.44 22.83 -14.52
CA THR A 55 9.38 23.33 -15.90
C THR A 55 8.36 22.53 -16.74
N GLN A 56 8.33 21.19 -16.62
CA GLN A 56 7.35 20.34 -17.29
C GLN A 56 5.93 20.60 -16.77
N ASN A 57 5.77 20.76 -15.47
CA ASN A 57 4.49 21.08 -14.84
C ASN A 57 3.94 22.42 -15.34
N LYS A 58 4.78 23.45 -15.48
CA LYS A 58 4.38 24.74 -16.04
C LYS A 58 3.79 24.56 -17.45
N THR A 59 4.47 23.83 -18.33
CA THR A 59 4.00 23.53 -19.67
C THR A 59 2.64 22.80 -19.66
N THR A 60 2.52 21.80 -18.78
CA THR A 60 1.28 21.03 -18.61
C THR A 60 0.11 21.93 -18.15
N PHE A 61 0.31 22.73 -17.12
CA PHE A 61 -0.74 23.60 -16.60
C PHE A 61 -1.08 24.75 -17.56
N ASP A 62 -0.10 25.30 -18.27
CA ASP A 62 -0.32 26.28 -19.32
C ASP A 62 -1.20 25.71 -20.47
N TYR A 63 -0.99 24.43 -20.81
CA TYR A 63 -1.84 23.72 -21.78
C TYR A 63 -3.25 23.51 -21.22
N LEU A 64 -3.36 22.91 -20.03
CA LEU A 64 -4.65 22.58 -19.42
C LEU A 64 -5.52 23.82 -19.15
N SER A 65 -4.90 24.96 -18.84
CA SER A 65 -5.62 26.23 -18.63
C SER A 65 -6.30 26.78 -19.89
N LYS A 66 -5.85 26.36 -21.08
CA LYS A 66 -6.40 26.77 -22.36
C LYS A 66 -7.57 25.89 -22.83
N VAL A 67 -7.88 24.80 -22.12
CA VAL A 67 -9.02 23.93 -22.44
C VAL A 67 -10.33 24.64 -22.07
N PRO A 68 -11.17 25.04 -23.04
CA PRO A 68 -12.27 25.98 -22.82
C PRO A 68 -13.38 25.42 -21.92
N TYR A 69 -13.57 24.11 -21.88
CA TYR A 69 -14.61 23.44 -21.08
C TYR A 69 -14.06 22.85 -19.74
N ARG A 70 -12.82 23.17 -19.37
CA ARG A 70 -12.17 22.59 -18.17
C ARG A 70 -12.93 22.95 -16.89
N GLU A 71 -13.30 24.20 -16.70
CA GLU A 71 -14.01 24.64 -15.50
C GLU A 71 -15.45 24.09 -15.47
N GLU A 72 -16.17 24.06 -16.58
CA GLU A 72 -17.50 23.45 -16.67
C GLU A 72 -17.45 21.96 -16.30
N LEU A 73 -16.45 21.24 -16.81
CA LEU A 73 -16.25 19.83 -16.49
C LEU A 73 -15.92 19.63 -15.00
N LYS A 74 -15.06 20.48 -14.43
CA LYS A 74 -14.71 20.45 -13.00
C LYS A 74 -15.95 20.67 -12.14
N GLU A 75 -16.73 21.74 -12.38
CA GLU A 75 -17.97 22.00 -11.65
C GLU A 75 -18.97 20.83 -11.75
N ARG A 76 -19.07 20.24 -12.95
CA ARG A 76 -19.92 19.07 -13.15
C ARG A 76 -19.47 17.87 -12.35
N LEU A 77 -18.16 17.59 -12.31
CA LEU A 77 -17.58 16.50 -11.54
C LEU A 77 -17.75 16.74 -10.02
N GLU A 78 -17.50 17.95 -9.55
CA GLU A 78 -17.71 18.32 -8.15
C GLU A 78 -19.18 18.10 -7.74
N LYS A 79 -20.13 18.57 -8.54
CA LYS A 79 -21.57 18.37 -8.29
C LYS A 79 -21.97 16.90 -8.25
N LEU A 80 -21.39 16.06 -9.14
CA LEU A 80 -21.66 14.63 -9.17
C LEU A 80 -21.02 13.88 -8.01
N TRP A 81 -19.86 14.34 -7.53
CA TRP A 81 -19.08 13.66 -6.51
C TRP A 81 -19.42 14.12 -5.08
N ASN A 82 -20.05 15.31 -4.96
CA ASN A 82 -20.39 15.92 -3.68
C ASN A 82 -21.66 15.30 -3.07
N TYR A 83 -21.55 14.06 -2.61
CA TYR A 83 -22.58 13.38 -1.82
C TYR A 83 -21.93 12.61 -0.68
N GLU A 84 -22.64 12.46 0.42
CA GLU A 84 -22.14 11.69 1.57
C GLU A 84 -21.95 10.21 1.19
N LYS A 85 -20.77 9.67 1.52
CA LYS A 85 -20.36 8.29 1.26
C LYS A 85 -20.08 7.61 2.58
N ILE A 86 -20.76 6.50 2.85
CA ILE A 86 -20.59 5.71 4.06
C ILE A 86 -20.23 4.29 3.66
N GLY A 87 -19.12 3.77 4.18
CA GLY A 87 -18.68 2.39 3.99
C GLY A 87 -19.43 1.43 4.90
N SER A 88 -19.36 0.14 4.59
CA SER A 88 -19.93 -0.90 5.45
C SER A 88 -19.30 -0.87 6.84
N PRO A 89 -20.12 -0.95 7.90
CA PRO A 89 -19.59 -0.99 9.26
C PRO A 89 -18.89 -2.33 9.55
N PHE A 90 -17.89 -2.28 10.41
CA PHE A 90 -17.18 -3.45 10.93
C PHE A 90 -16.97 -3.32 12.43
N LYS A 91 -16.82 -4.45 13.12
CA LYS A 91 -16.66 -4.50 14.57
C LYS A 91 -15.27 -4.88 14.96
N GLU A 92 -14.72 -4.15 15.95
CA GLU A 92 -13.47 -4.50 16.63
C GLU A 92 -13.67 -4.25 18.13
N ALA A 93 -13.55 -5.31 18.92
CA ALA A 93 -13.82 -5.30 20.35
C ALA A 93 -15.17 -4.64 20.68
N ASP A 94 -15.16 -3.60 21.52
CA ASP A 94 -16.35 -2.91 22.03
C ASP A 94 -16.93 -1.87 21.07
N TYR A 95 -16.29 -1.65 19.90
CA TYR A 95 -16.67 -0.60 18.98
C TYR A 95 -17.09 -1.12 17.62
N THR A 96 -18.01 -0.40 17.00
CA THR A 96 -18.35 -0.52 15.58
C THR A 96 -17.77 0.69 14.85
N TYR A 97 -17.00 0.42 13.80
CA TYR A 97 -16.31 1.42 12.97
C TYR A 97 -16.92 1.50 11.59
N PHE A 98 -16.79 2.65 10.95
CA PHE A 98 -17.13 2.83 9.54
C PHE A 98 -16.35 3.99 8.94
N TYR A 99 -16.13 3.91 7.64
CA TYR A 99 -15.51 4.98 6.86
C TYR A 99 -16.60 5.92 6.36
N LYS A 100 -16.37 7.21 6.48
CA LYS A 100 -17.31 8.25 6.01
C LYS A 100 -16.55 9.36 5.30
N ASN A 101 -17.13 9.86 4.20
CA ASN A 101 -16.68 11.05 3.50
C ASN A 101 -17.89 11.94 3.26
N ASN A 102 -17.80 13.23 3.58
CA ASN A 102 -18.92 14.17 3.48
C ASN A 102 -19.21 14.65 2.04
N GLY A 103 -18.43 14.17 1.07
CA GLY A 103 -18.56 14.50 -0.34
C GLY A 103 -17.20 14.82 -0.98
N LEU A 104 -16.63 15.96 -0.65
CA LEU A 104 -15.38 16.45 -1.25
C LEU A 104 -14.15 16.41 -0.33
N GLN A 105 -14.24 15.77 0.83
CA GLN A 105 -13.05 15.54 1.65
C GLN A 105 -12.01 14.74 0.86
N ASN A 106 -10.74 15.09 1.02
CA ASN A 106 -9.64 14.42 0.33
C ASN A 106 -9.57 12.92 0.64
N GLN A 107 -9.80 12.56 1.92
CA GLN A 107 -9.78 11.18 2.39
C GLN A 107 -11.02 10.84 3.23
N TYR A 108 -11.34 9.55 3.30
CA TYR A 108 -12.36 9.06 4.22
C TYR A 108 -11.88 9.18 5.65
N VAL A 109 -12.78 9.60 6.54
CA VAL A 109 -12.60 9.66 7.99
C VAL A 109 -13.12 8.38 8.60
N ILE A 110 -12.43 7.82 9.58
CA ILE A 110 -12.90 6.67 10.35
C ILE A 110 -13.68 7.18 11.55
N TYR A 111 -14.95 6.78 11.61
CA TYR A 111 -15.84 7.01 12.74
C TYR A 111 -16.01 5.74 13.55
N ARG A 112 -16.38 5.89 14.82
CA ARG A 112 -16.76 4.78 15.69
C ARG A 112 -17.86 5.15 16.66
N TYR A 113 -18.61 4.14 17.09
CA TYR A 113 -19.57 4.18 18.20
C TYR A 113 -19.48 2.87 18.98
N LYS A 114 -19.94 2.86 20.25
CA LYS A 114 -19.97 1.60 21.02
C LYS A 114 -20.94 0.61 20.39
N THR A 115 -20.50 -0.62 20.25
CA THR A 115 -21.34 -1.69 19.67
C THR A 115 -22.61 -1.86 20.51
N GLY A 116 -23.77 -1.76 19.86
CA GLY A 116 -25.08 -1.81 20.51
C GLY A 116 -25.70 -0.45 20.84
N GLU A 117 -24.95 0.64 20.74
CA GLU A 117 -25.50 2.00 20.81
C GLU A 117 -26.04 2.45 19.44
N ASP A 118 -26.78 3.57 19.44
CA ASP A 118 -27.28 4.18 18.21
C ASP A 118 -26.11 4.71 17.36
N PRO A 119 -26.05 4.39 16.05
CA PRO A 119 -25.04 4.93 15.15
C PRO A 119 -24.94 6.46 15.10
N SER A 120 -26.00 7.18 15.49
CA SER A 120 -25.97 8.65 15.58
C SER A 120 -25.02 9.19 16.66
N THR A 121 -24.60 8.35 17.63
CA THR A 121 -23.61 8.68 18.65
C THR A 121 -22.17 8.62 18.13
N ALA A 122 -21.98 8.26 16.87
CA ALA A 122 -20.66 8.06 16.30
C ALA A 122 -19.79 9.33 16.37
N SER A 123 -18.55 9.13 16.77
CA SER A 123 -17.53 10.17 16.82
C SER A 123 -16.34 9.84 15.92
N ILE A 124 -15.58 10.86 15.56
CA ILE A 124 -14.35 10.67 14.77
C ILE A 124 -13.36 9.84 15.59
N PHE A 125 -12.92 8.75 14.99
CA PHE A 125 -11.85 7.92 15.53
C PHE A 125 -10.48 8.31 14.98
N LEU A 126 -10.34 8.32 13.65
CA LEU A 126 -9.11 8.73 12.96
C LEU A 126 -9.48 9.56 11.73
N ASP A 127 -8.89 10.76 11.62
CA ASP A 127 -9.10 11.65 10.48
C ASP A 127 -7.79 11.83 9.69
N PRO A 128 -7.62 11.12 8.58
CA PRO A 128 -6.41 11.26 7.76
C PRO A 128 -6.24 12.65 7.12
N ASN A 129 -7.31 13.44 7.00
CA ASN A 129 -7.24 14.79 6.46
C ASN A 129 -6.47 15.75 7.38
N THR A 130 -6.23 15.36 8.65
CA THR A 130 -5.48 16.13 9.62
C THR A 130 -3.99 15.78 9.68
N PHE A 131 -3.53 14.76 8.95
CA PHE A 131 -2.14 14.32 8.98
C PHE A 131 -1.18 15.37 8.43
N LYS A 132 -1.63 16.13 7.43
CA LYS A 132 -0.89 17.24 6.85
C LYS A 132 -1.85 18.19 6.12
N GLU A 133 -1.67 19.51 6.29
CA GLU A 133 -2.57 20.52 5.70
C GLU A 133 -2.65 20.47 4.18
N ASP A 134 -1.53 20.17 3.50
CA ASP A 134 -1.48 20.09 2.04
C ASP A 134 -2.11 18.81 1.46
N GLY A 135 -2.57 17.89 2.33
CA GLY A 135 -3.22 16.65 1.94
C GLY A 135 -2.30 15.62 1.27
N THR A 136 -0.98 15.80 1.33
CA THR A 136 0.00 14.90 0.68
C THR A 136 0.30 13.63 1.48
N ILE A 137 -0.22 13.51 2.72
CA ILE A 137 -0.13 12.27 3.50
C ILE A 137 -1.46 11.53 3.44
N SER A 138 -1.43 10.28 3.02
CA SER A 138 -2.61 9.43 2.92
C SER A 138 -2.56 8.24 3.89
N LEU A 139 -3.75 7.87 4.41
CA LEU A 139 -3.94 6.63 5.16
C LEU A 139 -3.83 5.44 4.20
N GLY A 140 -3.00 4.48 4.56
CA GLY A 140 -2.90 3.19 3.88
C GLY A 140 -3.83 2.14 4.49
N GLY A 141 -3.26 1.02 4.95
CA GLY A 141 -4.01 -0.02 5.66
C GLY A 141 -4.16 0.26 7.14
N THR A 142 -5.17 -0.36 7.73
CA THR A 142 -5.40 -0.41 9.18
C THR A 142 -5.50 -1.86 9.64
N SER A 143 -4.99 -2.18 10.82
CA SER A 143 -5.09 -3.52 11.42
C SER A 143 -5.20 -3.41 12.93
N PHE A 144 -6.29 -3.91 13.49
CA PHE A 144 -6.49 -3.96 14.93
C PHE A 144 -5.77 -5.18 15.53
N SER A 145 -5.27 -5.04 16.76
CA SER A 145 -4.76 -6.17 17.54
C SER A 145 -5.88 -7.15 17.90
N LYS A 146 -5.52 -8.33 18.37
CA LYS A 146 -6.50 -9.39 18.65
C LYS A 146 -7.48 -9.04 19.76
N SER A 147 -7.09 -8.21 20.73
CA SER A 147 -8.01 -7.66 21.73
C SER A 147 -8.82 -6.47 21.22
N GLY A 148 -8.43 -5.86 20.09
CA GLY A 148 -8.98 -4.61 19.59
C GLY A 148 -8.54 -3.36 20.37
N ASN A 149 -7.60 -3.49 21.32
CA ASN A 149 -7.11 -2.36 22.11
C ASN A 149 -6.05 -1.52 21.40
N LEU A 150 -5.41 -2.08 20.37
CA LEU A 150 -4.35 -1.44 19.61
C LEU A 150 -4.72 -1.39 18.13
N LEU A 151 -4.31 -0.31 17.47
CA LEU A 151 -4.42 -0.15 16.03
C LEU A 151 -3.03 0.09 15.45
N ALA A 152 -2.59 -0.75 14.52
CA ALA A 152 -1.51 -0.41 13.60
C ALA A 152 -2.10 0.13 12.30
N TYR A 153 -1.59 1.28 11.83
CA TYR A 153 -2.01 1.85 10.56
C TYR A 153 -0.79 2.35 9.78
N SER A 154 -0.88 2.28 8.47
CA SER A 154 0.19 2.77 7.60
C SER A 154 -0.17 4.10 6.96
N ILE A 155 0.85 4.93 6.72
CA ILE A 155 0.72 6.18 5.98
C ILE A 155 1.67 6.20 4.78
N SER A 156 1.24 6.88 3.72
CA SER A 156 2.04 7.16 2.52
C SER A 156 2.24 8.66 2.39
N GLU A 157 3.45 9.09 2.13
CA GLU A 157 3.81 10.49 1.90
C GLU A 157 4.05 10.74 0.41
N GLY A 158 3.40 11.75 -0.15
CA GLY A 158 3.56 12.13 -1.56
C GLY A 158 3.20 11.03 -2.58
N GLY A 159 2.33 10.09 -2.22
CA GLY A 159 1.96 8.96 -3.09
C GLY A 159 3.01 7.86 -3.20
N SER A 160 4.04 7.88 -2.35
CA SER A 160 5.10 6.85 -2.33
C SER A 160 4.55 5.47 -1.97
N ASP A 161 5.10 4.43 -2.59
CA ASP A 161 4.89 3.04 -2.16
C ASP A 161 5.59 2.70 -0.85
N TRP A 162 6.61 3.49 -0.49
CA TRP A 162 7.26 3.39 0.82
C TRP A 162 6.38 4.03 1.88
N ARG A 163 6.10 3.29 2.93
CA ARG A 163 5.16 3.65 3.98
C ARG A 163 5.81 3.68 5.34
N LYS A 164 5.15 4.36 6.26
CA LYS A 164 5.42 4.29 7.68
C LYS A 164 4.29 3.50 8.34
N ILE A 165 4.59 2.73 9.38
CA ILE A 165 3.58 2.09 10.23
C ILE A 165 3.62 2.75 11.60
N ILE A 166 2.45 3.13 12.10
CA ILE A 166 2.25 3.80 13.38
C ILE A 166 1.32 2.92 14.20
N THR A 167 1.66 2.70 15.47
CA THR A 167 0.81 1.98 16.42
C THR A 167 0.16 2.96 17.39
N MET A 168 -1.11 2.77 17.67
CA MET A 168 -1.92 3.65 18.50
C MET A 168 -2.79 2.85 19.47
N ASP A 169 -2.90 3.32 20.71
CA ASP A 169 -3.92 2.85 21.65
C ASP A 169 -5.31 3.30 21.21
N VAL A 170 -6.24 2.37 21.14
CA VAL A 170 -7.58 2.60 20.58
C VAL A 170 -8.41 3.52 21.47
N VAL A 171 -8.22 3.49 22.78
CA VAL A 171 -9.03 4.26 23.74
C VAL A 171 -8.49 5.68 23.88
N THR A 172 -7.21 5.79 24.19
CA THR A 172 -6.55 7.09 24.46
C THR A 172 -6.13 7.82 23.19
N LYS A 173 -6.01 7.10 22.07
CA LYS A 173 -5.47 7.57 20.78
C LYS A 173 -4.00 8.01 20.85
N ASN A 174 -3.29 7.64 21.90
CA ASN A 174 -1.86 7.90 22.02
C ASN A 174 -1.07 6.96 21.11
N ILE A 175 -0.03 7.50 20.48
CA ILE A 175 0.93 6.71 19.72
C ILE A 175 1.76 5.87 20.70
N ILE A 176 1.98 4.62 20.36
CA ILE A 176 2.73 3.66 21.16
C ILE A 176 3.96 3.20 20.38
N GLY A 177 5.12 3.23 21.04
CA GLY A 177 6.38 2.77 20.45
C GLY A 177 6.86 3.66 19.29
N ASP A 178 7.76 3.09 18.52
CA ASP A 178 8.39 3.76 17.39
C ASP A 178 7.49 3.71 16.13
N THR A 179 7.69 4.70 15.27
CA THR A 179 7.15 4.65 13.91
C THR A 179 8.08 3.81 13.05
N LEU A 180 7.57 2.71 12.48
CA LEU A 180 8.33 1.93 11.51
C LEU A 180 8.40 2.70 10.19
N VAL A 181 9.58 2.74 9.59
CA VAL A 181 9.85 3.43 8.32
C VAL A 181 10.32 2.43 7.26
N ASP A 182 10.40 2.89 6.03
CA ASP A 182 10.90 2.08 4.89
C ASP A 182 10.14 0.74 4.72
N VAL A 183 8.82 0.76 4.93
CA VAL A 183 7.94 -0.39 4.73
C VAL A 183 7.30 -0.31 3.35
N LYS A 184 7.38 -1.39 2.56
CA LYS A 184 6.82 -1.38 1.20
C LYS A 184 6.08 -2.69 0.90
N PHE A 185 4.88 -2.57 0.29
CA PHE A 185 4.00 -3.68 -0.09
C PHE A 185 3.64 -4.63 1.06
N SER A 186 3.32 -4.06 2.21
CA SER A 186 3.06 -4.78 3.44
C SER A 186 1.63 -4.63 3.94
N GLY A 187 1.08 -5.72 4.50
CA GLY A 187 0.07 -5.67 5.54
C GLY A 187 0.69 -5.63 6.92
N MET A 188 -0.15 -5.57 7.94
CA MET A 188 0.23 -5.70 9.35
C MET A 188 -0.60 -6.83 9.95
N SER A 189 0.05 -7.88 10.45
CA SER A 189 -0.66 -9.03 11.01
C SER A 189 -0.27 -9.27 12.44
N TRP A 190 -1.17 -8.94 13.35
CA TRP A 190 -0.94 -9.03 14.78
C TRP A 190 -0.74 -10.46 15.26
N TYR A 191 0.19 -10.62 16.19
CA TYR A 191 0.34 -11.79 17.04
C TYR A 191 -0.03 -11.39 18.46
N LYS A 192 -1.22 -11.77 18.89
CA LYS A 192 -1.83 -11.28 20.14
C LYS A 192 -1.84 -9.74 20.15
N ASP A 193 -1.53 -9.14 21.30
CA ASP A 193 -1.25 -7.70 21.46
C ASP A 193 0.23 -7.40 21.68
N GLU A 194 1.11 -8.36 21.38
CA GLU A 194 2.55 -8.29 21.69
C GLU A 194 3.37 -7.64 20.57
N GLY A 195 2.85 -7.70 19.34
CA GLY A 195 3.54 -7.21 18.15
C GLY A 195 2.84 -7.67 16.88
N PHE A 196 3.44 -7.38 15.74
CA PHE A 196 2.88 -7.76 14.44
C PHE A 196 3.95 -8.14 13.43
N TYR A 197 3.54 -8.97 12.47
CA TYR A 197 4.34 -9.28 11.30
C TYR A 197 4.07 -8.26 10.20
N TYR A 198 5.13 -7.83 9.54
CA TYR A 198 5.08 -6.96 8.39
C TYR A 198 6.13 -7.40 7.36
N SER A 199 6.01 -6.88 6.14
CA SER A 199 6.95 -7.20 5.06
C SER A 199 7.61 -5.95 4.53
N SER A 200 8.88 -6.04 4.13
CA SER A 200 9.57 -4.98 3.42
C SER A 200 10.78 -5.50 2.65
N TYR A 201 11.41 -4.60 1.91
CA TYR A 201 12.71 -4.81 1.29
C TYR A 201 13.81 -4.25 2.20
N ASP A 202 15.07 -4.47 1.83
CA ASP A 202 16.18 -3.77 2.46
C ASP A 202 16.03 -2.26 2.24
N ARG A 203 16.46 -1.47 3.21
CA ARG A 203 16.46 -0.01 3.11
C ARG A 203 17.19 0.43 1.84
N PRO A 204 16.57 1.29 1.02
CA PRO A 204 17.17 1.69 -0.23
C PRO A 204 18.47 2.47 0.00
N LYS A 205 19.46 2.18 -0.82
CA LYS A 205 20.70 2.96 -0.89
C LYS A 205 20.55 3.92 -2.08
N GLY A 206 20.47 5.22 -1.82
CA GLY A 206 20.22 6.24 -2.84
C GLY A 206 18.75 6.59 -3.01
N SER A 207 18.29 6.80 -4.25
CA SER A 207 16.89 7.15 -4.53
C SER A 207 15.92 6.05 -4.10
N VAL A 208 14.88 6.46 -3.39
CA VAL A 208 13.81 5.57 -2.90
C VAL A 208 12.95 5.06 -4.06
N LEU A 209 12.77 5.86 -5.12
CA LEU A 209 11.90 5.52 -6.26
C LEU A 209 12.56 4.49 -7.19
N SER A 210 13.86 4.59 -7.42
CA SER A 210 14.63 3.68 -8.27
C SER A 210 15.28 2.52 -7.52
N ALA A 211 15.07 2.42 -6.19
CA ALA A 211 15.63 1.36 -5.38
C ALA A 211 15.18 -0.03 -5.84
N LYS A 212 16.12 -0.96 -5.91
CA LYS A 212 15.86 -2.33 -6.30
C LYS A 212 15.00 -3.05 -5.29
N THR A 213 13.89 -3.65 -5.75
CA THR A 213 12.88 -4.32 -4.93
C THR A 213 12.69 -5.78 -5.36
N ASP A 214 13.78 -6.57 -5.28
CA ASP A 214 13.78 -7.98 -5.72
C ASP A 214 13.85 -9.02 -4.58
N GLN A 215 14.06 -8.58 -3.33
CA GLN A 215 14.12 -9.44 -2.16
C GLN A 215 13.20 -8.94 -1.04
N HIS A 216 11.95 -9.30 -1.13
CA HIS A 216 10.99 -9.02 -0.06
C HIS A 216 11.24 -9.97 1.13
N LYS A 217 10.99 -9.50 2.36
CA LYS A 217 11.26 -10.20 3.60
C LYS A 217 10.09 -10.01 4.56
N VAL A 218 9.90 -10.96 5.47
CA VAL A 218 8.95 -10.82 6.59
C VAL A 218 9.71 -10.58 7.87
N TYR A 219 9.30 -9.56 8.59
CA TYR A 219 9.82 -9.21 9.92
C TYR A 219 8.73 -9.34 10.97
N TYR A 220 9.15 -9.55 12.21
CA TYR A 220 8.31 -9.43 13.39
C TYR A 220 8.77 -8.23 14.21
N HIS A 221 7.90 -7.26 14.37
CA HIS A 221 8.07 -6.10 15.23
C HIS A 221 7.40 -6.38 16.59
N LYS A 222 8.17 -6.33 17.66
CA LYS A 222 7.66 -6.43 19.02
C LYS A 222 7.37 -5.01 19.54
N LEU A 223 6.19 -4.78 20.08
CA LEU A 223 5.85 -3.47 20.64
C LEU A 223 6.81 -3.04 21.74
N GLY A 224 7.22 -1.77 21.70
CA GLY A 224 8.13 -1.18 22.69
C GLY A 224 9.62 -1.48 22.44
N THR A 225 9.97 -2.11 21.32
CA THR A 225 11.36 -2.23 20.86
C THR A 225 11.62 -1.33 19.66
N SER A 226 12.90 -1.07 19.38
CA SER A 226 13.28 -0.34 18.16
C SER A 226 13.05 -1.21 16.92
N GLN A 227 12.75 -0.57 15.77
CA GLN A 227 12.68 -1.26 14.46
C GLN A 227 14.01 -1.96 14.10
N ASP A 228 15.13 -1.47 14.59
CA ASP A 228 16.45 -2.10 14.35
C ASP A 228 16.59 -3.47 15.07
N ASP A 229 15.75 -3.73 16.07
CA ASP A 229 15.68 -5.01 16.80
C ASP A 229 14.70 -6.00 16.15
N ASP A 230 14.06 -5.65 15.02
CA ASP A 230 13.05 -6.48 14.38
C ASP A 230 13.63 -7.81 13.87
N ILE A 231 12.91 -8.88 14.15
CA ILE A 231 13.33 -10.23 13.83
C ILE A 231 13.00 -10.56 12.39
N LEU A 232 14.02 -10.87 11.57
CA LEU A 232 13.81 -11.45 10.23
C LEU A 232 13.25 -12.86 10.38
N VAL A 233 12.02 -13.07 9.91
CA VAL A 233 11.29 -14.33 10.04
C VAL A 233 11.37 -15.17 8.78
N PHE A 234 11.31 -14.54 7.57
CA PHE A 234 11.30 -15.25 6.31
C PHE A 234 11.87 -14.40 5.17
N GLY A 235 12.50 -15.05 4.20
CA GLY A 235 13.08 -14.40 3.02
C GLY A 235 14.53 -13.96 3.21
N GLY A 236 15.08 -13.25 2.25
CA GLY A 236 16.44 -12.70 2.31
C GLY A 236 17.56 -13.66 1.98
N THR A 237 17.29 -14.88 1.51
CA THR A 237 18.31 -15.81 1.04
C THR A 237 18.72 -15.49 -0.40
N GLN A 238 20.02 -15.66 -0.72
CA GLN A 238 20.53 -15.41 -2.08
C GLN A 238 20.04 -16.46 -3.10
N SER A 239 19.75 -17.67 -2.62
CA SER A 239 19.29 -18.78 -3.44
C SER A 239 17.81 -18.71 -3.81
N GLU A 240 17.01 -17.97 -3.04
CA GLU A 240 15.57 -17.89 -3.22
C GLU A 240 15.08 -16.45 -3.01
N LYS A 241 14.84 -15.77 -4.13
CA LYS A 241 14.38 -14.38 -4.13
C LYS A 241 12.88 -14.33 -4.38
N HIS A 242 12.16 -13.67 -3.52
CA HIS A 242 10.74 -13.40 -3.68
C HIS A 242 10.51 -11.91 -3.87
N ARG A 243 9.76 -11.56 -4.90
CA ARG A 243 9.40 -10.16 -5.19
C ARG A 243 8.35 -9.64 -4.21
N TYR A 244 7.40 -10.50 -3.81
CA TYR A 244 6.32 -10.17 -2.89
C TYR A 244 6.14 -11.28 -1.87
N ILE A 245 6.10 -10.93 -0.59
CA ILE A 245 5.80 -11.85 0.50
C ILE A 245 4.73 -11.22 1.38
N GLY A 246 3.62 -11.94 1.57
CA GLY A 246 2.61 -11.61 2.56
C GLY A 246 2.68 -12.58 3.75
N ALA A 247 2.39 -12.09 4.95
CA ALA A 247 2.33 -12.90 6.15
C ALA A 247 1.04 -12.61 6.92
N ARG A 248 0.37 -13.67 7.41
CA ARG A 248 -0.87 -13.57 8.18
C ARG A 248 -0.90 -14.58 9.32
N VAL A 249 -1.16 -14.09 10.52
CA VAL A 249 -1.41 -14.91 11.71
C VAL A 249 -2.86 -15.42 11.67
N THR A 250 -3.06 -16.69 11.99
CA THR A 250 -4.41 -17.28 12.10
C THR A 250 -5.19 -16.67 13.27
N GLU A 251 -6.53 -16.75 13.22
CA GLU A 251 -7.43 -16.16 14.24
C GLU A 251 -7.10 -16.63 15.67
N ASP A 252 -6.71 -17.88 15.80
CA ASP A 252 -6.33 -18.49 17.08
C ASP A 252 -4.88 -18.23 17.49
N ASN A 253 -4.14 -17.39 16.76
CA ASN A 253 -2.72 -17.05 16.97
C ASN A 253 -1.74 -18.23 16.89
N ARG A 254 -2.15 -19.43 16.42
CA ARG A 254 -1.30 -20.63 16.40
C ARG A 254 -0.34 -20.69 15.23
N PHE A 255 -0.69 -20.11 14.09
CA PHE A 255 0.11 -20.23 12.89
C PHE A 255 0.33 -18.88 12.20
N LEU A 256 1.53 -18.72 11.68
CA LEU A 256 1.86 -17.70 10.68
C LEU A 256 1.82 -18.37 9.30
N ILE A 257 0.94 -17.89 8.45
CA ILE A 257 0.83 -18.29 7.04
C ILE A 257 1.64 -17.31 6.20
N ILE A 258 2.57 -17.80 5.39
CA ILE A 258 3.43 -16.98 4.53
C ILE A 258 3.17 -17.36 3.08
N SER A 259 2.84 -16.36 2.26
CA SER A 259 2.66 -16.47 0.82
C SER A 259 3.76 -15.71 0.11
N ALA A 260 4.51 -16.37 -0.79
CA ALA A 260 5.67 -15.76 -1.44
C ALA A 260 5.59 -15.93 -2.97
N SER A 261 5.71 -14.81 -3.69
CA SER A 261 5.58 -14.75 -5.15
C SER A 261 6.81 -14.12 -5.79
N VAL A 262 7.11 -14.52 -7.02
CA VAL A 262 8.15 -13.91 -7.87
C VAL A 262 7.56 -13.03 -8.96
N SER A 263 6.25 -13.09 -9.16
CA SER A 263 5.48 -12.37 -10.18
C SER A 263 4.10 -11.99 -9.63
N THR A 264 3.23 -11.46 -10.48
CA THR A 264 1.86 -11.06 -10.15
C THR A 264 0.88 -12.22 -10.03
N SER A 265 1.28 -13.42 -10.44
CA SER A 265 0.48 -14.65 -10.35
C SER A 265 1.32 -15.81 -9.87
N GLY A 266 0.66 -16.75 -9.19
CA GLY A 266 1.28 -17.92 -8.59
C GLY A 266 2.09 -17.60 -7.33
N ASN A 267 1.95 -18.44 -6.31
CA ASN A 267 2.66 -18.27 -5.05
C ASN A 267 3.08 -19.60 -4.44
N LYS A 268 4.21 -19.58 -3.75
CA LYS A 268 4.59 -20.60 -2.77
C LYS A 268 3.83 -20.34 -1.47
N LEU A 269 3.61 -21.39 -0.68
CA LEU A 269 2.89 -21.31 0.59
C LEU A 269 3.67 -22.03 1.70
N PHE A 270 3.84 -21.32 2.81
CA PHE A 270 4.57 -21.80 3.98
C PHE A 270 3.76 -21.57 5.25
N ILE A 271 4.05 -22.35 6.28
CA ILE A 271 3.44 -22.24 7.60
C ILE A 271 4.48 -22.32 8.71
N LYS A 272 4.35 -21.46 9.72
CA LYS A 272 5.13 -21.53 10.96
C LYS A 272 4.20 -21.74 12.15
N ASN A 273 4.50 -22.73 12.98
CA ASN A 273 3.81 -22.91 14.25
C ASN A 273 4.34 -21.88 15.27
N LEU A 274 3.48 -21.01 15.76
CA LEU A 274 3.83 -19.97 16.73
C LEU A 274 3.80 -20.46 18.18
N ASP A 275 3.11 -21.59 18.46
CA ASP A 275 3.17 -22.25 19.79
C ASP A 275 4.48 -23.01 20.01
N ALA A 276 5.20 -23.29 18.92
CA ALA A 276 6.51 -23.93 18.93
C ALA A 276 7.50 -23.16 18.03
N PRO A 277 7.89 -21.95 18.44
CA PRO A 277 8.66 -21.03 17.59
C PRO A 277 10.06 -21.57 17.20
N GLN A 278 10.59 -22.54 17.95
CA GLN A 278 11.83 -23.24 17.63
C GLN A 278 11.70 -24.18 16.42
N ASN A 279 10.49 -24.62 16.06
CA ASN A 279 10.29 -25.49 14.93
C ASN A 279 10.53 -24.72 13.62
N PRO A 280 11.05 -25.40 12.57
CA PRO A 280 11.27 -24.74 11.30
C PRO A 280 9.95 -24.33 10.63
N ILE A 281 10.04 -23.42 9.67
CA ILE A 281 8.95 -23.12 8.75
C ILE A 281 8.75 -24.33 7.84
N VAL A 282 7.51 -24.76 7.69
CA VAL A 282 7.12 -25.89 6.85
C VAL A 282 6.61 -25.39 5.50
N THR A 283 7.11 -25.95 4.43
CA THR A 283 6.62 -25.68 3.07
C THR A 283 5.37 -26.49 2.79
N ILE A 284 4.27 -25.81 2.46
CA ILE A 284 3.01 -26.46 2.03
C ILE A 284 3.00 -26.59 0.51
N LEU A 285 3.43 -25.54 -0.19
CA LEU A 285 3.46 -25.50 -1.66
C LEU A 285 4.77 -24.87 -2.12
N ASP A 286 5.59 -25.64 -2.85
CA ASP A 286 6.91 -25.22 -3.34
C ASP A 286 6.93 -24.96 -4.85
N HIS A 287 5.93 -24.28 -5.36
CA HIS A 287 5.91 -23.84 -6.76
C HIS A 287 4.98 -22.64 -6.95
N THR A 288 5.18 -21.91 -8.03
CA THR A 288 4.40 -20.72 -8.40
C THR A 288 3.46 -20.98 -9.60
N LYS A 289 3.02 -22.24 -9.80
CA LYS A 289 2.15 -22.62 -10.92
C LYS A 289 0.67 -22.37 -10.63
N SER A 290 0.33 -22.00 -9.42
CA SER A 290 -1.04 -21.74 -8.98
C SER A 290 -1.09 -20.60 -7.97
N ASP A 291 -2.24 -19.96 -7.90
CA ASP A 291 -2.61 -19.09 -6.81
C ASP A 291 -3.27 -19.93 -5.73
N THR A 292 -2.67 -19.98 -4.54
CA THR A 292 -3.13 -20.83 -3.43
C THR A 292 -3.07 -20.07 -2.12
N TYR A 293 -4.21 -19.88 -1.47
CA TYR A 293 -4.33 -19.09 -0.25
C TYR A 293 -5.11 -19.84 0.82
N VAL A 294 -4.64 -19.75 2.07
CA VAL A 294 -5.41 -20.20 3.23
C VAL A 294 -6.54 -19.22 3.47
N ILE A 295 -7.78 -19.70 3.43
CA ILE A 295 -8.98 -18.88 3.66
C ILE A 295 -9.55 -19.01 5.07
N ALA A 296 -9.39 -20.18 5.69
CA ALA A 296 -9.88 -20.45 7.03
C ALA A 296 -9.05 -21.53 7.73
N LYS A 297 -9.17 -21.55 9.08
CA LYS A 297 -8.69 -22.64 9.92
C LYS A 297 -9.80 -23.05 10.87
N PHE A 298 -10.15 -24.35 10.88
CA PHE A 298 -11.09 -24.93 11.81
C PHE A 298 -10.49 -26.18 12.46
N GLY A 299 -10.40 -26.19 13.77
CA GLY A 299 -9.69 -27.25 14.49
C GLY A 299 -8.23 -27.36 13.99
N ASP A 300 -7.82 -28.55 13.57
CA ASP A 300 -6.48 -28.81 13.04
C ASP A 300 -6.41 -28.81 11.51
N ARG A 301 -7.45 -28.30 10.83
CA ARG A 301 -7.52 -28.25 9.38
C ARG A 301 -7.40 -26.83 8.86
N LEU A 302 -6.60 -26.67 7.80
CA LEU A 302 -6.55 -25.46 6.98
C LEU A 302 -7.40 -25.68 5.73
N TYR A 303 -8.19 -24.67 5.39
CA TYR A 303 -8.97 -24.64 4.15
C TYR A 303 -8.30 -23.67 3.18
N LEU A 304 -8.03 -24.15 1.99
CA LEU A 304 -7.34 -23.39 0.98
C LEU A 304 -8.24 -23.18 -0.24
N VAL A 305 -8.12 -22.02 -0.87
CA VAL A 305 -8.58 -21.78 -2.24
C VAL A 305 -7.38 -21.92 -3.16
N THR A 306 -7.54 -22.69 -4.24
CA THR A 306 -6.47 -22.88 -5.23
C THR A 306 -7.03 -23.06 -6.63
N ASN A 307 -6.30 -22.56 -7.64
CA ASN A 307 -6.55 -22.86 -9.05
C ASN A 307 -5.65 -24.00 -9.60
N LEU A 308 -4.94 -24.70 -8.70
CA LEU A 308 -4.09 -25.83 -9.10
C LEU A 308 -4.91 -26.94 -9.76
N ASN A 309 -4.59 -27.25 -11.03
CA ASN A 309 -5.30 -28.23 -11.83
C ASN A 309 -6.83 -28.00 -11.85
N ALA A 310 -7.24 -26.72 -11.89
CA ALA A 310 -8.64 -26.34 -11.94
C ALA A 310 -8.79 -25.06 -12.80
N PRO A 311 -9.74 -25.03 -13.77
CA PRO A 311 -10.00 -23.85 -14.60
C PRO A 311 -10.61 -22.70 -13.77
N TYR A 312 -11.32 -23.05 -12.69
CA TYR A 312 -11.84 -22.12 -11.70
C TYR A 312 -11.28 -22.49 -10.31
N PRO A 313 -11.05 -21.50 -9.43
CA PRO A 313 -10.59 -21.77 -8.06
C PRO A 313 -11.52 -22.74 -7.33
N LYS A 314 -10.94 -23.67 -6.60
CA LYS A 314 -11.63 -24.65 -5.74
C LYS A 314 -11.17 -24.56 -4.31
N ILE A 315 -12.02 -24.97 -3.37
CA ILE A 315 -11.66 -25.12 -1.96
C ILE A 315 -11.13 -26.55 -1.74
N VAL A 316 -10.03 -26.65 -1.04
CA VAL A 316 -9.38 -27.93 -0.67
C VAL A 316 -9.00 -27.93 0.81
#